data_520bc0b0faa3d9d1bd4bbd9b4310f71c
#
_entry.id   520bc0b0faa3d9d1bd4bbd9b4310f71c
#
_cell.length_a   1.000
_cell.length_b   1.000
_cell.length_c   1.000
_cell.angle_alpha   90.00
_cell.angle_beta   90.00
_cell.angle_gamma   90.00
#
_symmetry.space_group_name_H-M   'P 1'
#
loop_
_entity.id
_entity.type
_entity.pdbx_description
1 polymer ?
#
loop_
_entity_poly.entity_id
_entity_poly.type
_entity_poly.pdbx_seq_one_letter_code
_entity_poly.pdbx_strand_id
1 'polypeptide(L)'
;MRFLHTADWHLGRIFYGQYLTDDQAHVLENQFFSILKDEKIDGILLAGDVFDRAVPPIEAIELWDSIITRLAMDYKVPLFVVSGNHDGAERLEVGRSMLSESGIHIWGSPHHALQPFEFEGADGRVAICPMPFS
;
A
#
# COMPACT_ATOMS: atom_id res chain seq x y z
N MET A 1 16.44 7.19 9.62
CA MET A 1 15.10 6.90 9.08
C MET A 1 15.18 5.64 8.24
N ARG A 2 14.24 4.70 8.45
CA ARG A 2 14.25 3.40 7.78
C ARG A 2 12.89 3.15 7.10
N PHE A 3 12.91 2.89 5.80
CA PHE A 3 11.72 2.57 5.01
C PHE A 3 11.71 1.10 4.59
N LEU A 4 10.53 0.49 4.63
CA LEU A 4 10.26 -0.80 4.00
C LEU A 4 9.71 -0.54 2.59
N HIS A 5 10.47 -0.92 1.57
CA HIS A 5 10.05 -0.78 0.18
C HIS A 5 9.55 -2.11 -0.36
N THR A 6 8.36 -2.09 -0.92
CA THR A 6 7.72 -3.27 -1.55
C THR A 6 6.92 -2.84 -2.79
N ALA A 7 6.58 -3.78 -3.65
CA ALA A 7 5.82 -3.54 -4.88
C ALA A 7 5.17 -4.83 -5.36
N ASP A 8 4.30 -4.72 -6.35
CA ASP A 8 3.78 -5.86 -7.11
C ASP A 8 3.12 -6.94 -6.24
N TRP A 9 2.24 -6.52 -5.36
CA TRP A 9 1.51 -7.47 -4.50
C TRP A 9 0.49 -8.29 -5.28
N HIS A 10 -0.10 -7.72 -6.34
CA HIS A 10 -1.07 -8.38 -7.20
C HIS A 10 -2.16 -9.12 -6.42
N LEU A 11 -2.75 -8.46 -5.43
CA LEU A 11 -3.79 -9.05 -4.60
C LEU A 11 -4.97 -9.51 -5.47
N GLY A 12 -5.44 -10.73 -5.21
CA GLY A 12 -6.51 -11.34 -5.99
C GLY A 12 -6.04 -12.04 -7.26
N ARG A 13 -4.75 -12.32 -7.39
CA ARG A 13 -4.20 -13.04 -8.54
C ARG A 13 -4.82 -14.41 -8.69
N ILE A 14 -5.09 -14.78 -9.93
CA ILE A 14 -5.56 -16.11 -10.32
C ILE A 14 -4.41 -16.85 -11.01
N PHE A 15 -4.16 -18.08 -10.59
CA PHE A 15 -3.16 -18.95 -11.19
C PHE A 15 -3.79 -20.33 -11.45
N TYR A 16 -3.80 -20.74 -12.72
CA TYR A 16 -4.47 -21.97 -13.16
C TYR A 16 -5.91 -22.12 -12.63
N GLY A 17 -6.68 -21.04 -12.72
CA GLY A 17 -8.09 -21.01 -12.27
C GLY A 17 -8.29 -20.96 -10.76
N GLN A 18 -7.22 -20.85 -9.97
CA GLN A 18 -7.33 -20.73 -8.51
C GLN A 18 -6.90 -19.34 -8.04
N TYR A 19 -7.68 -18.77 -7.12
CA TYR A 19 -7.32 -17.52 -6.45
C TYR A 19 -6.21 -17.75 -5.45
N LEU A 20 -5.18 -16.90 -5.49
CA LEU A 20 -4.05 -16.96 -4.55
C LEU A 20 -4.24 -16.07 -3.32
N THR A 21 -5.43 -15.50 -3.12
CA THR A 21 -5.68 -14.51 -2.07
C THR A 21 -5.34 -15.03 -0.68
N ASP A 22 -5.70 -16.26 -0.35
CA ASP A 22 -5.39 -16.86 0.96
C ASP A 22 -3.88 -17.08 1.14
N ASP A 23 -3.19 -17.53 0.09
CA ASP A 23 -1.73 -17.69 0.10
C ASP A 23 -1.05 -16.34 0.25
N GLN A 24 -1.55 -15.31 -0.43
CA GLN A 24 -1.04 -13.94 -0.32
C GLN A 24 -1.24 -13.39 1.09
N ALA A 25 -2.42 -13.62 1.69
CA ALA A 25 -2.70 -13.24 3.07
C ALA A 25 -1.72 -13.92 4.03
N HIS A 26 -1.43 -15.21 3.82
CA HIS A 26 -0.48 -15.98 4.64
C HIS A 26 0.95 -15.42 4.53
N VAL A 27 1.41 -15.11 3.33
CA VAL A 27 2.74 -14.52 3.11
C VAL A 27 2.85 -13.15 3.76
N LEU A 28 1.84 -12.30 3.59
CA LEU A 28 1.82 -10.98 4.21
C LEU A 28 1.86 -11.08 5.74
N GLU A 29 1.08 -11.98 6.34
CA GLU A 29 1.08 -12.19 7.78
C GLU A 29 2.44 -12.67 8.30
N ASN A 30 3.04 -13.66 7.66
CA ASN A 30 4.24 -14.32 8.16
C ASN A 30 5.55 -13.64 7.74
N GLN A 31 5.54 -12.77 6.73
CA GLN A 31 6.73 -12.06 6.28
C GLN A 31 6.61 -10.54 6.48
N PHE A 32 5.64 -9.91 5.83
CA PHE A 32 5.51 -8.46 5.86
C PHE A 32 5.26 -7.93 7.28
N PHE A 33 4.22 -8.44 7.96
CA PHE A 33 3.92 -8.01 9.33
C PHE A 33 4.96 -8.47 10.35
N SER A 34 5.64 -9.58 10.09
CA SER A 34 6.77 -10.02 10.93
C SER A 34 7.91 -9.00 10.89
N ILE A 35 8.27 -8.49 9.70
CA ILE A 35 9.28 -7.44 9.57
C ILE A 35 8.88 -6.20 10.38
N LEU A 36 7.62 -5.80 10.32
CA LEU A 36 7.14 -4.63 11.07
C LEU A 36 7.20 -4.82 12.60
N LYS A 37 7.10 -6.08 13.09
CA LYS A 37 7.27 -6.40 14.51
C LYS A 37 8.73 -6.37 14.94
N ASP A 38 9.61 -6.90 14.09
CA ASP A 38 11.00 -7.15 14.45
C ASP A 38 11.91 -5.96 14.16
N GLU A 39 11.52 -5.11 13.20
CA GLU A 39 12.32 -3.98 12.73
C GLU A 39 11.62 -2.65 13.04
N LYS A 40 12.42 -1.66 13.41
CA LYS A 40 11.93 -0.30 13.54
C LYS A 40 11.81 0.34 12.15
N ILE A 41 10.59 0.37 11.62
CA ILE A 41 10.26 0.95 10.32
C ILE A 41 9.54 2.29 10.53
N ASP A 42 10.05 3.34 9.90
CA ASP A 42 9.48 4.70 9.97
C ASP A 42 8.38 4.92 8.93
N GLY A 43 8.39 4.19 7.84
CA GLY A 43 7.37 4.27 6.79
C GLY A 43 7.48 3.12 5.79
N ILE A 44 6.40 2.87 5.07
CA ILE A 44 6.32 1.81 4.06
C ILE A 44 6.07 2.47 2.70
N LEU A 45 6.86 2.07 1.70
CA LEU A 45 6.71 2.52 0.31
C LEU A 45 6.19 1.34 -0.51
N LEU A 46 4.95 1.44 -1.02
CA LEU A 46 4.33 0.43 -1.88
C LEU A 46 4.25 0.97 -3.32
N ALA A 47 5.14 0.48 -4.16
CA ALA A 47 5.38 1.01 -5.50
C ALA A 47 4.62 0.27 -6.59
N GLY A 48 3.29 0.40 -6.58
CA GLY A 48 2.43 -0.06 -7.66
C GLY A 48 1.98 -1.52 -7.59
N ASP A 49 0.99 -1.81 -8.43
CA ASP A 49 0.36 -3.12 -8.58
C ASP A 49 -0.08 -3.74 -7.26
N VAL A 50 -0.85 -2.98 -6.52
CA VAL A 50 -1.50 -3.44 -5.28
C VAL A 50 -2.44 -4.58 -5.60
N PHE A 51 -3.28 -4.40 -6.63
CA PHE A 51 -4.21 -5.41 -7.13
C PHE A 51 -3.72 -6.01 -8.45
N ASP A 52 -4.12 -7.25 -8.70
CA ASP A 52 -3.78 -7.93 -9.96
C ASP A 52 -4.54 -7.37 -11.17
N ARG A 53 -5.67 -6.71 -10.94
CA ARG A 53 -6.50 -6.10 -11.99
C ARG A 53 -7.24 -4.87 -11.48
N ALA A 54 -7.64 -4.01 -12.42
CA ALA A 54 -8.33 -2.74 -12.14
C ALA A 54 -9.68 -2.93 -11.43
N VAL A 55 -10.34 -4.06 -11.64
CA VAL A 55 -11.56 -4.47 -10.91
C VAL A 55 -11.22 -5.73 -10.12
N PRO A 56 -10.69 -5.59 -8.90
CA PRO A 56 -10.29 -6.74 -8.11
C PRO A 56 -11.50 -7.50 -7.55
N PRO A 57 -11.34 -8.79 -7.24
CA PRO A 57 -12.38 -9.54 -6.55
C PRO A 57 -12.57 -9.04 -5.12
N ILE A 58 -13.74 -9.30 -4.56
CA ILE A 58 -14.12 -8.83 -3.22
C ILE A 58 -13.10 -9.28 -2.17
N GLU A 59 -12.64 -10.52 -2.23
CA GLU A 59 -11.68 -11.08 -1.28
C GLU A 59 -10.35 -10.31 -1.27
N ALA A 60 -9.92 -9.81 -2.43
CA ALA A 60 -8.72 -8.98 -2.51
C ALA A 60 -8.95 -7.60 -1.88
N ILE A 61 -10.12 -7.02 -2.06
CA ILE A 61 -10.50 -5.75 -1.45
C ILE A 61 -10.56 -5.89 0.08
N GLU A 62 -11.15 -6.97 0.58
CA GLU A 62 -11.22 -7.27 2.01
C GLU A 62 -9.83 -7.48 2.62
N LEU A 63 -8.94 -8.17 1.90
CA LEU A 63 -7.56 -8.34 2.33
C LEU A 63 -6.83 -6.99 2.40
N TRP A 64 -6.98 -6.15 1.38
CA TRP A 64 -6.41 -4.80 1.36
C TRP A 64 -6.93 -3.95 2.52
N ASP A 65 -8.24 -3.94 2.74
CA ASP A 65 -8.87 -3.23 3.87
C ASP A 65 -8.29 -3.68 5.21
N SER A 66 -8.14 -4.97 5.41
CA SER A 66 -7.52 -5.54 6.62
C SER A 66 -6.09 -5.07 6.81
N ILE A 67 -5.29 -5.03 5.74
CA ILE A 67 -3.89 -4.61 5.79
C ILE A 67 -3.79 -3.13 6.19
N ILE A 68 -4.49 -2.24 5.48
CA ILE A 68 -4.39 -0.80 5.75
C ILE A 68 -4.97 -0.44 7.12
N THR A 69 -6.01 -1.13 7.56
CA THR A 69 -6.58 -0.96 8.89
C THR A 69 -5.56 -1.32 9.97
N ARG A 70 -4.89 -2.46 9.84
CA ARG A 70 -3.85 -2.88 10.78
C ARG A 70 -2.67 -1.91 10.80
N LEU A 71 -2.24 -1.43 9.64
CA LEU A 71 -1.15 -0.45 9.55
C LEU A 71 -1.50 0.86 10.25
N ALA A 72 -2.73 1.34 10.05
CA ALA A 72 -3.19 2.59 10.64
C ALA A 72 -3.46 2.48 12.15
N MET A 73 -4.10 1.41 12.58
CA MET A 73 -4.64 1.29 13.93
C MET A 73 -3.72 0.56 14.91
N ASP A 74 -3.10 -0.54 14.46
CA ASP A 74 -2.30 -1.40 15.33
C ASP A 74 -0.82 -1.04 15.30
N TYR A 75 -0.25 -0.94 14.10
CA TYR A 75 1.18 -0.65 13.92
C TYR A 75 1.50 0.84 13.92
N LYS A 76 0.57 1.67 13.47
CA LYS A 76 0.73 3.13 13.34
C LYS A 76 1.98 3.50 12.51
N VAL A 77 2.22 2.74 11.45
CA VAL A 77 3.32 2.98 10.50
C VAL A 77 2.72 3.60 9.25
N PRO A 78 3.21 4.78 8.83
CA PRO A 78 2.72 5.42 7.60
C PRO A 78 2.96 4.55 6.37
N LEU A 79 1.96 4.52 5.48
CA LEU A 79 2.02 3.82 4.21
C LEU A 79 1.89 4.82 3.07
N PHE A 80 2.79 4.74 2.11
CA PHE A 80 2.83 5.57 0.91
C PHE A 80 2.67 4.67 -0.32
N VAL A 81 1.58 4.84 -1.04
CA VAL A 81 1.18 3.95 -2.14
C VAL A 81 1.07 4.74 -3.44
N VAL A 82 1.64 4.21 -4.50
CA VAL A 82 1.35 4.66 -5.87
C VAL A 82 0.68 3.54 -6.65
N SER A 83 -0.17 3.89 -7.62
CA SER A 83 -0.77 2.89 -8.51
C SER A 83 0.26 2.36 -9.50
N GLY A 84 0.10 1.09 -9.87
CA GLY A 84 0.78 0.46 -10.99
C GLY A 84 -0.13 0.34 -12.22
N ASN A 85 0.35 -0.34 -13.25
CA ASN A 85 -0.41 -0.49 -14.50
C ASN A 85 -1.59 -1.48 -14.38
N HIS A 86 -1.58 -2.35 -13.38
CA HIS A 86 -2.70 -3.26 -13.10
C HIS A 86 -3.78 -2.63 -12.24
N ASP A 87 -3.49 -1.59 -11.50
CA ASP A 87 -4.43 -0.93 -10.60
C ASP A 87 -5.43 -0.06 -11.34
N GLY A 88 -6.66 0.01 -10.83
CA GLY A 88 -7.61 1.07 -11.16
C GLY A 88 -7.32 2.28 -10.28
N ALA A 89 -6.76 3.34 -10.85
CA ALA A 89 -6.31 4.50 -10.11
C ALA A 89 -7.39 5.07 -9.18
N GLU A 90 -8.59 5.30 -9.71
CA GLU A 90 -9.71 5.88 -8.98
C GLU A 90 -10.24 4.93 -7.89
N ARG A 91 -10.22 3.62 -8.15
CA ARG A 91 -10.62 2.62 -7.14
C ARG A 91 -9.64 2.54 -5.99
N LEU A 92 -8.35 2.62 -6.30
CA LEU A 92 -7.30 2.61 -5.28
C LEU A 92 -7.40 3.85 -4.37
N GLU A 93 -7.83 4.97 -4.92
CA GLU A 93 -7.95 6.25 -4.21
C GLU A 93 -9.23 6.41 -3.39
N VAL A 94 -10.14 5.44 -3.38
CA VAL A 94 -11.38 5.54 -2.58
C VAL A 94 -11.05 5.81 -1.12
N GLY A 95 -11.61 6.89 -0.58
CA GLY A 95 -11.37 7.31 0.79
C GLY A 95 -10.01 7.98 1.04
N ARG A 96 -9.27 8.36 -0.01
CA ARG A 96 -7.92 8.90 0.06
C ARG A 96 -7.75 10.02 1.10
N SER A 97 -8.66 10.98 1.12
CA SER A 97 -8.56 12.11 2.04
C SER A 97 -8.70 11.71 3.50
N MET A 98 -9.61 10.79 3.80
CA MET A 98 -9.79 10.25 5.16
C MET A 98 -8.61 9.36 5.58
N LEU A 99 -8.15 8.51 4.66
CA LEU A 99 -7.04 7.60 4.91
C LEU A 99 -5.74 8.35 5.20
N SER A 100 -5.51 9.49 4.54
CA SER A 100 -4.32 10.30 4.77
C SER A 100 -4.21 10.82 6.20
N GLU A 101 -5.33 11.10 6.86
CA GLU A 101 -5.37 11.50 8.26
C GLU A 101 -4.93 10.37 9.21
N SER A 102 -5.07 9.14 8.77
CA SER A 102 -4.63 7.94 9.50
C SER A 102 -3.25 7.44 9.07
N GLY A 103 -2.53 8.21 8.29
CA GLY A 103 -1.18 7.86 7.83
C GLY A 103 -1.13 6.96 6.58
N ILE A 104 -2.27 6.75 5.90
CA ILE A 104 -2.34 5.97 4.65
C ILE A 104 -2.44 6.96 3.49
N HIS A 105 -1.36 7.13 2.76
CA HIS A 105 -1.24 8.09 1.67
C HIS A 105 -1.24 7.37 0.32
N ILE A 106 -2.26 7.63 -0.52
CA ILE A 106 -2.47 6.94 -1.79
C ILE A 106 -2.51 7.94 -2.94
N TRP A 107 -1.68 7.71 -3.95
CA TRP A 107 -1.64 8.45 -5.21
C TRP A 107 -1.94 7.46 -6.35
N GLY A 108 -3.19 7.37 -6.73
CA GLY A 108 -3.62 6.54 -7.87
C GLY A 108 -3.44 7.28 -9.18
N SER A 109 -3.90 8.54 -9.23
CA SER A 109 -3.82 9.37 -10.42
C SER A 109 -2.61 10.31 -10.36
N PRO A 110 -1.89 10.52 -11.49
CA PRO A 110 -0.83 11.53 -11.59
C PRO A 110 -1.30 12.96 -11.23
N HIS A 111 -2.58 13.26 -11.43
CA HIS A 111 -3.14 14.56 -11.07
C HIS A 111 -3.08 14.86 -9.57
N HIS A 112 -3.01 13.85 -8.73
CA HIS A 112 -2.91 13.99 -7.29
C HIS A 112 -1.46 13.94 -6.77
N ALA A 113 -0.51 13.68 -7.66
CA ALA A 113 0.91 13.51 -7.35
C ALA A 113 1.78 14.68 -7.81
N LEU A 114 1.19 15.88 -7.92
CA LEU A 114 1.85 17.06 -8.51
C LEU A 114 2.93 17.68 -7.61
N GLN A 115 2.90 17.37 -6.32
CA GLN A 115 3.83 17.96 -5.36
C GLN A 115 4.44 16.89 -4.46
N PRO A 116 5.70 17.08 -4.06
CA PRO A 116 6.30 16.22 -3.06
C PRO A 116 5.50 16.22 -1.75
N PHE A 117 5.42 15.08 -1.12
CA PHE A 117 4.87 14.94 0.22
C PHE A 117 6.02 15.05 1.24
N GLU A 118 5.96 16.03 2.12
CA GLU A 118 6.93 16.16 3.19
C GLU A 118 6.58 15.21 4.34
N PHE A 119 7.47 14.26 4.60
CA PHE A 119 7.36 13.33 5.71
C PHE A 119 8.39 13.67 6.78
N GLU A 120 7.90 13.85 8.00
CA GLU A 120 8.74 14.12 9.17
C GLU A 120 8.79 12.87 10.05
N GLY A 121 9.97 12.27 10.14
CA GLY A 121 10.25 11.17 11.03
C GLY A 121 11.06 11.62 12.26
N ALA A 122 11.37 10.68 13.14
CA ALA A 122 12.13 10.96 14.35
C ALA A 122 13.53 11.56 14.08
N ASP A 123 14.14 11.21 12.95
CA ASP A 123 15.51 11.57 12.60
C ASP A 123 15.61 12.72 11.59
N GLY A 124 14.50 13.36 11.22
CA GLY A 124 14.48 14.47 10.27
C GLY A 124 13.33 14.40 9.26
N ARG A 125 13.49 15.15 8.17
CA ARG A 125 12.48 15.27 7.10
C ARG A 125 12.98 14.64 5.82
N VAL A 126 12.05 14.03 5.08
CA VAL A 126 12.26 13.57 3.71
C VAL A 126 11.12 14.05 2.83
N ALA A 127 11.41 14.32 1.57
CA ALA A 127 10.39 14.58 0.57
C ALA A 127 10.14 13.29 -0.21
N ILE A 128 8.89 12.83 -0.20
CA ILE A 128 8.44 11.69 -1.00
C ILE A 128 7.79 12.24 -2.26
N CYS A 129 8.36 11.88 -3.42
CA CYS A 129 7.85 12.29 -4.73
C CYS A 129 7.08 11.10 -5.33
N PRO A 130 5.76 11.04 -5.18
CA PRO A 130 4.99 9.95 -5.75
C PRO A 130 4.95 10.05 -7.27
N MET A 131 5.14 8.93 -7.96
CA MET A 131 5.03 8.82 -9.40
C MET A 131 4.16 7.61 -9.74
N PRO A 132 2.84 7.76 -9.71
CA PRO A 132 1.93 6.69 -10.11
C PRO A 132 2.02 6.41 -11.60
N PHE A 133 1.62 5.23 -12.01
CA PHE A 133 1.54 4.85 -13.42
C PHE A 133 0.60 5.78 -14.18
N SER A 134 1.00 6.16 -15.36
CA SER A 134 0.25 7.06 -16.23
C SER A 134 0.03 6.50 -17.65
#